data_7050c9209adda5835eeb6a5a193dc967
#
_entry.id   7050c9209adda5835eeb6a5a193dc967
#
_cell.length_a   1.000
_cell.length_b   1.000
_cell.length_c   1.000
_cell.angle_alpha   90.00
_cell.angle_beta   90.00
_cell.angle_gamma   90.00
#
_symmetry.space_group_name_H-M   'P 1'
#
loop_
_entity.id
_entity.type
_entity.pdbx_description
1 polymer ?
#
loop_
_entity_poly.entity_id
_entity_poly.type
_entity_poly.pdbx_seq_one_letter_code
_entity_poly.pdbx_strand_id
1 'polypeptide(L)'
;HARMSIAQQLLLRALVARFWKQPWRGPLTRWGTELHDRFLLPTFIRMDFEDVIEDLNREGYSFEKAWFEPHFEFRFPLVGQVAVRGMELTLRNALEPWHVMGEEGAVGGTVRYVDSSLERLEVHLSGHNDSRYVVTVNGRSLPLQPTGIAGQYVAGVRYKAWNPPSALHPTIAGHAPLTFDIVDTWMQRSLGGCQYHVVHPGGRSYDNFPVNAYEAESRRLA
;
A
#
# COMPACT_ATOMS: atom_id res chain seq x y z
N HIS A 1 -14.31 17.09 0.62
CA HIS A 1 -14.52 16.34 -0.62
C HIS A 1 -14.58 17.23 -1.88
N ALA A 2 -15.24 18.43 -1.87
CA ALA A 2 -15.36 19.27 -3.06
C ALA A 2 -14.01 19.67 -3.67
N ARG A 3 -13.03 20.07 -2.86
CA ARG A 3 -11.67 20.41 -3.34
C ARG A 3 -10.96 19.23 -4.00
N MET A 4 -11.10 18.05 -3.44
CA MET A 4 -10.55 16.81 -4.02
C MET A 4 -11.14 16.54 -5.40
N SER A 5 -12.48 16.63 -5.53
CA SER A 5 -13.15 16.41 -6.82
C SER A 5 -12.73 17.46 -7.86
N ILE A 6 -12.54 18.70 -7.47
CA ILE A 6 -12.05 19.76 -8.38
C ILE A 6 -10.63 19.45 -8.86
N ALA A 7 -9.71 19.12 -7.95
CA ALA A 7 -8.32 18.78 -8.30
C ALA A 7 -8.27 17.61 -9.28
N GLN A 8 -9.07 16.55 -9.02
CA GLN A 8 -9.17 15.37 -9.88
C GLN A 8 -9.70 15.74 -11.28
N GLN A 9 -10.76 16.57 -11.36
CA GLN A 9 -11.33 17.00 -12.64
C GLN A 9 -10.35 17.89 -13.43
N LEU A 10 -9.63 18.78 -12.77
CA LEU A 10 -8.59 19.59 -13.41
C LEU A 10 -7.47 18.73 -13.96
N LEU A 11 -6.98 17.77 -13.17
CA LEU A 11 -5.95 16.81 -13.61
C LEU A 11 -6.40 16.02 -14.83
N LEU A 12 -7.61 15.44 -14.81
CA LEU A 12 -8.15 14.69 -15.93
C LEU A 12 -8.21 15.53 -17.20
N ARG A 13 -8.71 16.75 -17.10
CA ARG A 13 -8.81 17.68 -18.25
C ARG A 13 -7.43 18.07 -18.79
N ALA A 14 -6.47 18.32 -17.92
CA ALA A 14 -5.10 18.62 -18.31
C ALA A 14 -4.44 17.44 -19.04
N LEU A 15 -4.61 16.22 -18.52
CA LEU A 15 -4.11 14.99 -19.18
C LEU A 15 -4.73 14.79 -20.57
N VAL A 16 -6.05 14.96 -20.70
CA VAL A 16 -6.72 14.89 -22.01
C VAL A 16 -6.15 15.93 -22.97
N ALA A 17 -6.01 17.17 -22.55
CA ALA A 17 -5.46 18.25 -23.39
C ALA A 17 -3.98 17.97 -23.74
N ARG A 18 -3.18 17.45 -22.79
CA ARG A 18 -1.79 17.08 -23.01
C ARG A 18 -1.65 16.00 -24.08
N PHE A 19 -2.42 14.92 -23.96
CA PHE A 19 -2.37 13.81 -24.93
C PHE A 19 -3.06 14.14 -26.26
N TRP A 20 -4.04 15.03 -26.28
CA TRP A 20 -4.58 15.56 -27.52
C TRP A 20 -3.54 16.35 -28.33
N LYS A 21 -2.77 17.18 -27.63
CA LYS A 21 -1.71 18.00 -28.24
C LYS A 21 -0.52 17.15 -28.69
N GLN A 22 -0.13 16.16 -27.86
CA GLN A 22 1.01 15.29 -28.12
C GLN A 22 0.71 13.85 -27.66
N PRO A 23 0.11 13.03 -28.52
CA PRO A 23 -0.20 11.66 -28.20
C PRO A 23 1.04 10.84 -27.86
N TRP A 24 0.94 9.96 -26.87
CA TRP A 24 1.99 9.01 -26.56
C TRP A 24 2.17 8.01 -27.72
N ARG A 25 3.38 7.84 -28.20
CA ARG A 25 3.75 6.94 -29.29
C ARG A 25 4.78 5.88 -28.88
N GLY A 26 5.27 5.94 -27.65
CA GLY A 26 6.22 4.97 -27.12
C GLY A 26 5.54 3.66 -26.68
N PRO A 27 6.33 2.62 -26.37
CA PRO A 27 5.80 1.41 -25.78
C PRO A 27 5.21 1.69 -24.39
N LEU A 28 4.15 0.95 -24.04
CA LEU A 28 3.62 0.97 -22.68
C LEU A 28 4.48 0.09 -21.78
N THR A 29 4.71 0.52 -20.56
CA THR A 29 5.42 -0.25 -19.54
C THR A 29 4.59 -1.48 -19.15
N ARG A 30 5.26 -2.63 -19.11
CA ARG A 30 4.68 -3.89 -18.63
C ARG A 30 5.39 -4.28 -17.34
N TRP A 31 4.67 -4.27 -16.25
CA TRP A 31 5.21 -4.53 -14.92
C TRP A 31 5.44 -6.02 -14.63
N GLY A 32 4.65 -6.92 -15.24
CA GLY A 32 4.76 -8.35 -14.97
C GLY A 32 4.60 -8.66 -13.47
N THR A 33 5.55 -9.39 -12.91
CA THR A 33 5.55 -9.77 -11.49
C THR A 33 5.82 -8.58 -10.55
N GLU A 34 6.44 -7.51 -11.04
CA GLU A 34 6.69 -6.29 -10.24
C GLU A 34 5.42 -5.48 -9.96
N LEU A 35 4.30 -5.83 -10.60
CA LEU A 35 3.02 -5.15 -10.37
C LEU A 35 2.66 -5.12 -8.87
N HIS A 36 2.80 -6.25 -8.19
CA HIS A 36 2.42 -6.40 -6.79
C HIS A 36 3.48 -5.90 -5.82
N ASP A 37 4.75 -6.14 -6.14
CA ASP A 37 5.84 -5.95 -5.19
C ASP A 37 6.46 -4.56 -5.30
N ARG A 38 6.09 -3.81 -6.34
CA ARG A 38 6.60 -2.47 -6.58
C ARG A 38 5.49 -1.50 -7.01
N PHE A 39 4.91 -1.68 -8.18
CA PHE A 39 4.06 -0.67 -8.81
C PHE A 39 2.81 -0.30 -8.00
N LEU A 40 2.16 -1.26 -7.35
CA LEU A 40 0.94 -1.02 -6.55
C LEU A 40 1.22 -0.55 -5.12
N LEU A 41 2.48 -0.35 -4.75
CA LEU A 41 2.84 0.20 -3.45
C LEU A 41 2.70 1.75 -3.46
N PRO A 42 2.12 2.33 -2.41
CA PRO A 42 1.93 3.79 -2.26
C PRO A 42 3.17 4.63 -2.59
N THR A 43 4.34 4.19 -2.16
CA THR A 43 5.61 4.89 -2.44
C THR A 43 5.85 5.04 -3.94
N PHE A 44 5.74 3.97 -4.72
CA PHE A 44 6.00 4.02 -6.16
C PHE A 44 4.85 4.70 -6.94
N ILE A 45 3.59 4.50 -6.50
CA ILE A 45 2.44 5.23 -7.07
C ILE A 45 2.63 6.74 -6.90
N ARG A 46 3.12 7.16 -5.73
CA ARG A 46 3.39 8.58 -5.47
C ARG A 46 4.50 9.12 -6.38
N MET A 47 5.60 8.40 -6.52
CA MET A 47 6.70 8.80 -7.40
C MET A 47 6.23 8.95 -8.86
N ASP A 48 5.51 7.96 -9.37
CA ASP A 48 4.96 7.96 -10.73
C ASP A 48 3.97 9.12 -10.94
N PHE A 49 3.13 9.39 -9.94
CA PHE A 49 2.20 10.51 -9.95
C PHE A 49 2.91 11.85 -9.94
N GLU A 50 4.00 11.98 -9.18
CA GLU A 50 4.81 13.19 -9.15
C GLU A 50 5.45 13.49 -10.50
N ASP A 51 5.91 12.46 -11.21
CA ASP A 51 6.43 12.59 -12.59
C ASP A 51 5.33 13.09 -13.54
N VAL A 52 4.09 12.63 -13.39
CA VAL A 52 2.93 13.12 -14.16
C VAL A 52 2.68 14.60 -13.91
N ILE A 53 2.70 15.03 -12.64
CA ILE A 53 2.53 16.45 -12.28
C ILE A 53 3.65 17.30 -12.86
N GLU A 54 4.88 16.83 -12.81
CA GLU A 54 6.03 17.53 -13.37
C GLU A 54 5.98 17.64 -14.90
N ASP A 55 5.52 16.59 -15.60
CA ASP A 55 5.30 16.63 -17.05
C ASP A 55 4.24 17.68 -17.41
N LEU A 56 3.12 17.72 -16.72
CA LEU A 56 2.09 18.73 -16.94
C LEU A 56 2.59 20.13 -16.67
N ASN A 57 3.34 20.34 -15.59
CA ASN A 57 3.88 21.67 -15.26
C ASN A 57 4.92 22.15 -16.28
N ARG A 58 5.72 21.25 -16.85
CA ARG A 58 6.61 21.57 -17.99
C ARG A 58 5.85 22.03 -19.24
N GLU A 59 4.62 21.55 -19.41
CA GLU A 59 3.75 21.97 -20.53
C GLU A 59 2.97 23.26 -20.26
N GLY A 60 3.22 23.92 -19.13
CA GLY A 60 2.66 25.24 -18.79
C GLY A 60 1.44 25.18 -17.86
N TYR A 61 1.10 24.02 -17.32
CA TYR A 61 0.13 23.94 -16.21
C TYR A 61 0.81 24.31 -14.88
N SER A 62 0.01 24.55 -13.84
CA SER A 62 0.51 24.96 -12.52
C SER A 62 -0.16 24.11 -11.44
N PHE A 63 0.10 22.80 -11.47
CA PHE A 63 -0.38 21.88 -10.44
C PHE A 63 0.56 21.87 -9.23
N GLU A 64 -0.01 21.88 -8.04
CA GLU A 64 0.72 21.68 -6.79
C GLU A 64 0.49 20.26 -6.27
N LYS A 65 1.56 19.54 -5.95
CA LYS A 65 1.50 18.16 -5.40
C LYS A 65 0.61 18.10 -4.16
N ALA A 66 0.64 19.14 -3.32
CA ALA A 66 -0.15 19.24 -2.10
C ALA A 66 -1.68 19.15 -2.32
N TRP A 67 -2.19 19.48 -3.50
CA TRP A 67 -3.63 19.37 -3.79
C TRP A 67 -4.11 17.92 -3.79
N PHE A 68 -3.19 16.97 -3.99
CA PHE A 68 -3.48 15.54 -4.12
C PHE A 68 -3.17 14.73 -2.85
N GLU A 69 -2.51 15.32 -1.85
CA GLU A 69 -2.25 14.65 -0.58
C GLU A 69 -3.50 14.03 0.07
N PRO A 70 -4.67 14.71 0.08
CA PRO A 70 -5.89 14.11 0.63
C PRO A 70 -6.36 12.86 -0.13
N HIS A 71 -6.04 12.72 -1.44
CA HIS A 71 -6.37 11.54 -2.21
C HIS A 71 -5.47 10.36 -1.81
N PHE A 72 -4.17 10.61 -1.64
CA PHE A 72 -3.23 9.60 -1.18
C PHE A 72 -3.57 9.12 0.22
N GLU A 73 -3.84 10.02 1.16
CA GLU A 73 -4.19 9.66 2.53
C GLU A 73 -5.53 8.92 2.60
N PHE A 74 -6.51 9.29 1.78
CA PHE A 74 -7.78 8.58 1.68
C PHE A 74 -7.61 7.17 1.12
N ARG A 75 -6.76 7.00 0.09
CA ARG A 75 -6.58 5.71 -0.59
C ARG A 75 -5.60 4.80 0.14
N PHE A 76 -4.58 5.38 0.75
CA PHE A 76 -3.48 4.69 1.42
C PHE A 76 -3.30 5.23 2.86
N PRO A 77 -4.30 5.07 3.71
CA PRO A 77 -4.24 5.62 5.07
C PRO A 77 -3.05 5.05 5.84
N LEU A 78 -2.49 5.92 6.69
CA LEU A 78 -1.48 5.50 7.66
C LEU A 78 -2.09 4.53 8.66
N VAL A 79 -1.49 3.35 8.81
CA VAL A 79 -1.88 2.33 9.78
C VAL A 79 -1.15 2.54 11.10
N GLY A 80 0.15 2.82 11.02
CA GLY A 80 0.96 3.06 12.21
C GLY A 80 2.42 3.27 11.88
N GLN A 81 3.18 3.69 12.90
CA GLN A 81 4.58 4.02 12.77
C GLN A 81 5.33 3.69 14.07
N VAL A 82 6.54 3.17 13.97
CA VAL A 82 7.38 2.85 15.11
C VAL A 82 8.84 3.17 14.81
N ALA A 83 9.52 3.81 15.78
CA ALA A 83 10.94 4.09 15.73
C ALA A 83 11.72 3.02 16.52
N VAL A 84 12.72 2.42 15.89
CA VAL A 84 13.57 1.38 16.46
C VAL A 84 15.04 1.69 16.15
N ARG A 85 15.83 2.07 17.16
CA ARG A 85 17.29 2.27 17.01
C ARG A 85 17.71 3.20 15.86
N GLY A 86 16.99 4.29 15.63
CA GLY A 86 17.28 5.24 14.56
C GLY A 86 16.73 4.83 13.18
N MET A 87 16.10 3.68 13.09
CA MET A 87 15.26 3.28 11.96
C MET A 87 13.80 3.61 12.25
N GLU A 88 13.05 3.97 11.23
CA GLU A 88 11.62 4.17 11.31
C GLU A 88 10.89 3.19 10.39
N LEU A 89 9.96 2.45 10.95
CA LEU A 89 9.08 1.54 10.23
C LEU A 89 7.68 2.12 10.20
N THR A 90 7.17 2.36 9.00
CA THR A 90 5.83 2.90 8.75
C THR A 90 4.99 1.88 8.00
N LEU A 91 3.75 1.68 8.44
CA LEU A 91 2.77 0.84 7.78
C LEU A 91 1.67 1.70 7.15
N ARG A 92 1.38 1.46 5.88
CA ARG A 92 0.26 2.05 5.15
C ARG A 92 -0.56 0.98 4.44
N ASN A 93 -1.84 1.22 4.24
CA ASN A 93 -2.61 0.39 3.33
C ASN A 93 -2.09 0.54 1.89
N ALA A 94 -2.10 -0.56 1.14
CA ALA A 94 -1.69 -0.60 -0.25
C ALA A 94 -2.78 -1.26 -1.11
N LEU A 95 -2.61 -1.23 -2.42
CA LEU A 95 -3.54 -1.89 -3.34
C LEU A 95 -3.27 -3.38 -3.40
N GLU A 96 -4.32 -4.19 -3.22
CA GLU A 96 -4.29 -5.61 -3.53
C GLU A 96 -5.15 -5.87 -4.77
N PRO A 97 -4.57 -6.36 -5.87
CA PRO A 97 -5.34 -6.81 -7.02
C PRO A 97 -5.96 -8.16 -6.70
N TRP A 98 -7.24 -8.15 -6.38
CA TRP A 98 -7.98 -9.34 -6.00
C TRP A 98 -8.06 -10.35 -7.14
N HIS A 99 -7.93 -11.64 -6.82
CA HIS A 99 -8.09 -12.71 -7.80
C HIS A 99 -9.51 -12.75 -8.36
N VAL A 100 -9.61 -12.85 -9.68
CA VAL A 100 -10.88 -13.08 -10.36
C VAL A 100 -11.25 -14.55 -10.18
N MET A 101 -12.39 -14.80 -9.54
CA MET A 101 -12.94 -16.12 -9.27
C MET A 101 -13.82 -16.65 -10.42
N GLY A 102 -14.40 -15.74 -11.18
CA GLY A 102 -15.29 -16.07 -12.29
C GLY A 102 -15.82 -14.83 -12.99
N GLU A 103 -16.34 -15.02 -14.16
CA GLU A 103 -16.99 -13.98 -14.96
C GLU A 103 -18.32 -14.51 -15.49
N GLU A 104 -19.35 -13.67 -15.43
CA GLU A 104 -20.65 -13.93 -16.00
C GLU A 104 -21.04 -12.82 -16.96
N GLY A 105 -21.65 -13.18 -18.07
CA GLY A 105 -22.25 -12.23 -18.98
C GLY A 105 -23.46 -11.55 -18.33
N ALA A 106 -23.50 -10.22 -18.39
CA ALA A 106 -24.63 -9.43 -17.94
C ALA A 106 -25.12 -8.52 -19.06
N VAL A 107 -26.34 -8.01 -18.93
CA VAL A 107 -26.89 -7.05 -19.90
C VAL A 107 -26.02 -5.79 -19.89
N GLY A 108 -25.35 -5.54 -21.01
CA GLY A 108 -24.46 -4.38 -21.17
C GLY A 108 -23.03 -4.55 -20.67
N GLY A 109 -22.60 -5.77 -20.28
CA GLY A 109 -21.23 -5.98 -19.83
C GLY A 109 -20.95 -7.36 -19.25
N THR A 110 -19.86 -7.47 -18.50
CA THR A 110 -19.44 -8.67 -17.78
C THR A 110 -19.36 -8.36 -16.29
N VAL A 111 -19.92 -9.23 -15.46
CA VAL A 111 -19.75 -9.16 -13.99
C VAL A 111 -18.59 -10.08 -13.60
N ARG A 112 -17.66 -9.54 -12.82
CA ARG A 112 -16.53 -10.28 -12.27
C ARG A 112 -16.72 -10.51 -10.78
N TYR A 113 -16.52 -11.75 -10.38
CA TYR A 113 -16.45 -12.13 -8.96
C TYR A 113 -15.00 -12.19 -8.54
N VAL A 114 -14.65 -11.54 -7.44
CA VAL A 114 -13.27 -11.44 -6.94
C VAL A 114 -13.15 -11.92 -5.50
N ASP A 115 -11.97 -12.44 -5.13
CA ASP A 115 -11.67 -12.76 -3.74
C ASP A 115 -11.22 -11.50 -2.99
N SER A 116 -12.18 -10.85 -2.32
CA SER A 116 -11.94 -9.65 -1.51
C SER A 116 -11.41 -9.92 -0.11
N SER A 117 -11.10 -11.19 0.22
CA SER A 117 -10.58 -11.55 1.55
C SER A 117 -9.12 -11.17 1.76
N LEU A 118 -8.40 -10.84 0.68
CA LEU A 118 -7.00 -10.46 0.70
C LEU A 118 -6.83 -8.95 0.68
N GLU A 119 -5.93 -8.47 1.52
CA GLU A 119 -5.54 -7.07 1.61
C GLU A 119 -4.00 -6.96 1.57
N ARG A 120 -3.49 -5.75 1.41
CA ARG A 120 -2.05 -5.47 1.36
C ARG A 120 -1.68 -4.29 2.22
N LEU A 121 -0.53 -4.39 2.90
CA LEU A 121 0.17 -3.26 3.52
C LEU A 121 1.44 -2.95 2.73
N GLU A 122 1.80 -1.68 2.68
CA GLU A 122 3.17 -1.25 2.43
C GLU A 122 3.89 -1.11 3.76
N VAL A 123 5.07 -1.73 3.84
CA VAL A 123 6.05 -1.52 4.90
C VAL A 123 7.11 -0.57 4.34
N HIS A 124 7.19 0.62 4.86
CA HIS A 124 8.23 1.59 4.50
C HIS A 124 9.23 1.70 5.64
N LEU A 125 10.51 1.67 5.29
CA LEU A 125 11.63 1.78 6.22
C LEU A 125 12.49 2.98 5.86
N SER A 126 12.88 3.76 6.86
CA SER A 126 13.93 4.77 6.75
C SER A 126 15.04 4.54 7.76
N GLY A 127 16.27 4.97 7.45
CA GLY A 127 17.45 4.73 8.26
C GLY A 127 17.92 3.27 8.27
N HIS A 128 17.45 2.47 7.31
CA HIS A 128 17.76 1.04 7.21
C HIS A 128 19.13 0.79 6.56
N ASN A 129 19.84 -0.22 7.07
CA ASN A 129 21.07 -0.76 6.48
C ASN A 129 20.85 -2.26 6.20
N ASP A 130 20.68 -2.60 4.93
CA ASP A 130 20.38 -3.94 4.43
C ASP A 130 21.51 -4.95 4.63
N SER A 131 22.75 -4.49 4.78
CA SER A 131 23.89 -5.37 5.08
C SER A 131 23.90 -5.88 6.53
N ARG A 132 23.15 -5.22 7.43
CA ARG A 132 23.13 -5.54 8.85
C ARG A 132 21.76 -5.95 9.37
N TYR A 133 20.71 -5.30 8.88
CA TYR A 133 19.38 -5.50 9.43
C TYR A 133 18.49 -6.23 8.45
N VAL A 134 17.64 -7.08 8.99
CA VAL A 134 16.60 -7.78 8.24
C VAL A 134 15.26 -7.48 8.91
N VAL A 135 14.26 -7.16 8.11
CA VAL A 135 12.90 -7.03 8.59
C VAL A 135 12.13 -8.31 8.29
N THR A 136 11.44 -8.80 9.28
CA THR A 136 10.60 -9.99 9.16
C THR A 136 9.14 -9.67 9.43
N VAL A 137 8.24 -10.43 8.85
CA VAL A 137 6.82 -10.48 9.21
C VAL A 137 6.45 -11.92 9.55
N ASN A 138 5.94 -12.14 10.76
CA ASN A 138 5.63 -13.47 11.27
C ASN A 138 6.81 -14.46 11.06
N GLY A 139 8.04 -14.00 11.33
CA GLY A 139 9.26 -14.78 11.19
C GLY A 139 9.78 -14.99 9.77
N ARG A 140 9.12 -14.43 8.74
CA ARG A 140 9.58 -14.49 7.35
C ARG A 140 10.22 -13.18 6.93
N SER A 141 11.42 -13.25 6.32
CA SER A 141 12.11 -12.08 5.80
C SER A 141 11.29 -11.39 4.71
N LEU A 142 11.24 -10.05 4.76
CA LEU A 142 10.60 -9.24 3.74
C LEU A 142 11.56 -8.97 2.57
N PRO A 143 11.09 -9.12 1.32
CA PRO A 143 11.85 -8.75 0.13
C PRO A 143 11.83 -7.22 -0.05
N LEU A 144 12.72 -6.52 0.65
CA LEU A 144 12.81 -5.07 0.62
C LEU A 144 13.26 -4.57 -0.76
N GLN A 145 12.53 -3.58 -1.30
CA GLN A 145 12.85 -2.89 -2.55
C GLN A 145 13.40 -1.50 -2.23
N PRO A 146 14.53 -1.08 -2.82
CA PRO A 146 15.05 0.26 -2.62
C PRO A 146 14.13 1.30 -3.30
N THR A 147 13.93 2.44 -2.65
CA THR A 147 13.15 3.56 -3.19
C THR A 147 13.96 4.47 -4.11
N GLY A 148 15.28 4.29 -4.18
CA GLY A 148 16.22 5.22 -4.82
C GLY A 148 16.82 6.24 -3.86
N ILE A 149 16.34 6.33 -2.64
CA ILE A 149 16.89 7.16 -1.57
C ILE A 149 17.68 6.27 -0.62
N ALA A 150 18.93 6.67 -0.30
CA ALA A 150 19.79 5.90 0.58
C ALA A 150 19.14 5.65 1.95
N GLY A 151 19.14 4.39 2.38
CA GLY A 151 18.53 3.97 3.65
C GLY A 151 17.00 3.89 3.65
N GLN A 152 16.34 4.08 2.49
CA GLN A 152 14.91 3.93 2.36
C GLN A 152 14.54 2.72 1.52
N TYR A 153 13.68 1.88 2.08
CA TYR A 153 13.22 0.64 1.46
C TYR A 153 11.73 0.45 1.68
N VAL A 154 11.10 -0.28 0.78
CA VAL A 154 9.69 -0.66 0.89
C VAL A 154 9.49 -2.13 0.60
N ALA A 155 8.44 -2.72 1.16
CA ALA A 155 7.96 -4.05 0.81
C ALA A 155 6.44 -4.10 0.88
N GLY A 156 5.82 -4.91 0.01
CA GLY A 156 4.41 -5.22 0.08
C GLY A 156 4.16 -6.49 0.90
N VAL A 157 3.22 -6.42 1.83
CA VAL A 157 2.80 -7.57 2.64
C VAL A 157 1.34 -7.87 2.36
N ARG A 158 1.09 -8.97 1.64
CA ARG A 158 -0.26 -9.49 1.43
C ARG A 158 -0.69 -10.32 2.63
N TYR A 159 -1.91 -10.10 3.09
CA TYR A 159 -2.47 -10.83 4.21
C TYR A 159 -3.96 -11.11 4.00
N LYS A 160 -4.47 -12.10 4.72
CA LYS A 160 -5.89 -12.44 4.69
C LYS A 160 -6.62 -11.65 5.79
N ALA A 161 -7.45 -10.70 5.38
CA ALA A 161 -8.16 -9.83 6.31
C ALA A 161 -9.37 -10.49 6.95
N TRP A 162 -10.04 -11.43 6.25
CA TRP A 162 -11.22 -12.12 6.74
C TRP A 162 -11.41 -13.48 6.06
N ASN A 163 -12.20 -14.36 6.68
CA ASN A 163 -12.51 -15.68 6.15
C ASN A 163 -13.98 -15.74 5.71
N PRO A 164 -14.29 -15.54 4.43
CA PRO A 164 -15.63 -15.78 3.93
C PRO A 164 -15.93 -17.28 3.97
N PRO A 165 -17.21 -17.70 4.03
CA PRO A 165 -17.60 -19.11 4.00
C PRO A 165 -17.03 -19.88 2.80
N SER A 166 -16.77 -19.18 1.69
CA SER A 166 -16.22 -19.69 0.43
C SER A 166 -14.74 -19.36 0.23
N ALA A 167 -13.95 -19.27 1.30
CA ALA A 167 -12.54 -18.88 1.22
C ALA A 167 -11.75 -19.77 0.25
N LEU A 168 -11.09 -19.15 -0.75
CA LEU A 168 -10.27 -19.84 -1.75
C LEU A 168 -8.93 -20.35 -1.20
N HIS A 169 -8.43 -19.76 -0.12
CA HIS A 169 -7.16 -20.08 0.49
C HIS A 169 -7.35 -20.55 1.95
N PRO A 170 -7.90 -21.75 2.17
CA PRO A 170 -8.21 -22.23 3.54
C PRO A 170 -6.97 -22.44 4.40
N THR A 171 -5.78 -22.57 3.79
CA THR A 171 -4.51 -22.75 4.50
C THR A 171 -3.91 -21.45 5.04
N ILE A 172 -4.40 -20.28 4.60
CA ILE A 172 -3.97 -18.98 5.12
C ILE A 172 -4.93 -18.60 6.25
N ALA A 173 -4.43 -18.62 7.48
CA ALA A 173 -5.22 -18.19 8.63
C ALA A 173 -5.64 -16.72 8.48
N GLY A 174 -6.94 -16.45 8.53
CA GLY A 174 -7.46 -15.11 8.59
C GLY A 174 -7.32 -14.54 10.01
N HIS A 175 -7.32 -13.20 10.12
CA HIS A 175 -7.32 -12.45 11.38
C HIS A 175 -6.11 -12.72 12.31
N ALA A 176 -5.05 -13.35 11.82
CA ALA A 176 -3.83 -13.47 12.59
C ALA A 176 -3.11 -12.11 12.64
N PRO A 177 -2.63 -11.67 13.82
CA PRO A 177 -1.81 -10.46 13.88
C PRO A 177 -0.56 -10.59 13.01
N LEU A 178 -0.18 -9.49 12.35
CA LEU A 178 1.09 -9.41 11.62
C LEU A 178 2.14 -8.83 12.56
N THR A 179 3.13 -9.64 12.94
CA THR A 179 4.23 -9.22 13.80
C THR A 179 5.42 -8.85 12.95
N PHE A 180 5.73 -7.56 12.89
CA PHE A 180 6.91 -7.01 12.23
C PHE A 180 8.04 -6.92 13.24
N ASP A 181 9.22 -7.40 12.85
CA ASP A 181 10.40 -7.42 13.70
C ASP A 181 11.64 -7.02 12.91
N ILE A 182 12.46 -6.13 13.49
CA ILE A 182 13.75 -5.73 12.94
C ILE A 182 14.83 -6.53 13.65
N VAL A 183 15.56 -7.34 12.89
CA VAL A 183 16.59 -8.25 13.42
C VAL A 183 17.96 -7.73 13.04
N ASP A 184 18.84 -7.59 14.03
CA ASP A 184 20.26 -7.34 13.83
C ASP A 184 20.97 -8.67 13.55
N THR A 185 21.38 -8.88 12.30
CA THR A 185 22.00 -10.15 11.88
C THR A 185 23.41 -10.35 12.45
N TRP A 186 24.11 -9.26 12.76
CA TRP A 186 25.45 -9.34 13.37
C TRP A 186 25.38 -9.76 14.82
N MET A 187 24.37 -9.26 15.54
CA MET A 187 24.17 -9.58 16.95
C MET A 187 23.18 -10.74 17.16
N GLN A 188 22.58 -11.24 16.08
CA GLN A 188 21.60 -12.33 16.08
C GLN A 188 20.45 -12.12 17.08
N ARG A 189 19.91 -10.89 17.12
CA ARG A 189 18.84 -10.55 18.04
C ARG A 189 17.82 -9.60 17.42
N SER A 190 16.58 -9.69 17.90
CA SER A 190 15.55 -8.70 17.66
C SER A 190 15.94 -7.36 18.29
N LEU A 191 15.68 -6.29 17.56
CA LEU A 191 15.80 -4.90 18.06
C LEU A 191 14.45 -4.34 18.49
N GLY A 192 13.35 -4.96 18.07
CA GLY A 192 11.98 -4.52 18.26
C GLY A 192 11.24 -4.33 16.95
N GLY A 193 9.99 -3.97 17.05
CA GLY A 193 9.10 -3.80 15.90
C GLY A 193 7.70 -3.43 16.35
N CYS A 194 6.69 -3.89 15.62
CA CYS A 194 5.29 -3.65 15.96
C CYS A 194 4.39 -4.84 15.60
N GLN A 195 3.18 -4.79 16.11
CA GLN A 195 2.12 -5.72 15.75
C GLN A 195 0.97 -4.97 15.08
N TYR A 196 0.56 -5.44 13.91
CA TYR A 196 -0.65 -4.99 13.26
C TYR A 196 -1.77 -6.00 13.52
N HIS A 197 -2.79 -5.55 14.22
CA HIS A 197 -4.00 -6.32 14.49
C HIS A 197 -4.99 -6.08 13.36
N VAL A 198 -5.19 -7.11 12.54
CA VAL A 198 -6.04 -7.05 11.35
C VAL A 198 -7.49 -6.84 11.76
N VAL A 199 -8.10 -5.77 11.28
CA VAL A 199 -9.51 -5.44 11.50
C VAL A 199 -10.33 -5.88 10.28
N HIS A 200 -11.49 -6.48 10.54
CA HIS A 200 -12.43 -6.83 9.46
C HIS A 200 -12.88 -5.58 8.70
N PRO A 201 -12.85 -5.56 7.35
CA PRO A 201 -13.24 -4.38 6.56
C PRO A 201 -14.66 -3.86 6.83
N GLY A 202 -15.57 -4.76 7.22
CA GLY A 202 -16.93 -4.43 7.63
C GLY A 202 -17.11 -4.22 9.15
N GLY A 203 -16.00 -4.19 9.91
CA GLY A 203 -16.01 -3.99 11.36
C GLY A 203 -16.22 -2.53 11.76
N ARG A 204 -16.16 -2.28 13.06
CA ARG A 204 -16.32 -0.93 13.60
C ARG A 204 -15.16 -0.02 13.22
N SER A 205 -15.50 1.23 12.86
CA SER A 205 -14.50 2.29 12.70
C SER A 205 -14.17 2.92 14.05
N TYR A 206 -12.90 3.26 14.26
CA TYR A 206 -12.40 3.92 15.45
C TYR A 206 -11.63 5.19 15.07
N ASP A 207 -11.92 6.29 15.75
CA ASP A 207 -11.28 7.59 15.45
C ASP A 207 -9.83 7.68 15.97
N ASN A 208 -9.47 6.83 16.93
CA ASN A 208 -8.16 6.86 17.58
C ASN A 208 -7.46 5.50 17.49
N PHE A 209 -6.13 5.51 17.45
CA PHE A 209 -5.33 4.30 17.57
C PHE A 209 -5.54 3.61 18.93
N PRO A 210 -5.39 2.27 18.99
CA PRO A 210 -5.49 1.56 20.26
C PRO A 210 -4.32 1.95 21.18
N VAL A 211 -4.60 2.07 22.47
CA VAL A 211 -3.61 2.47 23.48
C VAL A 211 -2.57 1.37 23.72
N ASN A 212 -2.96 0.11 23.53
CA ASN A 212 -2.10 -1.05 23.75
C ASN A 212 -2.59 -2.27 22.94
N ALA A 213 -1.81 -3.36 22.97
CA ALA A 213 -2.09 -4.58 22.24
C ALA A 213 -3.42 -5.25 22.67
N TYR A 214 -3.81 -5.14 23.95
CA TYR A 214 -5.07 -5.70 24.44
C TYR A 214 -6.28 -5.00 23.82
N GLU A 215 -6.23 -3.67 23.76
CA GLU A 215 -7.28 -2.89 23.11
C GLU A 215 -7.31 -3.17 21.61
N ALA A 216 -6.14 -3.24 20.96
CA ALA A 216 -6.05 -3.58 19.54
C ALA A 216 -6.68 -4.93 19.24
N GLU A 217 -6.39 -5.96 20.04
CA GLU A 217 -6.97 -7.29 19.90
C GLU A 217 -8.48 -7.30 20.19
N SER A 218 -8.90 -6.57 21.20
CA SER A 218 -10.33 -6.43 21.51
C SER A 218 -11.11 -5.79 20.36
N ARG A 219 -10.55 -4.74 19.74
CA ARG A 219 -11.13 -4.08 18.56
C ARG A 219 -11.17 -5.01 17.35
N ARG A 220 -10.16 -5.88 17.18
CA ARG A 220 -10.12 -6.87 16.11
C ARG A 220 -11.21 -7.93 16.25
N LEU A 221 -11.53 -8.32 17.47
CA LEU A 221 -12.51 -9.37 17.78
C LEU A 221 -13.96 -8.87 17.83
N ALA A 222 -14.17 -7.55 17.91
CA ALA A 222 -15.49 -6.91 17.96
C ALA A 222 -16.12 -6.71 16.58
#